data_a1da98ee6f0cd28d7a28bfdba9a82506
#
_entry.id   a1da98ee6f0cd28d7a28bfdba9a82506
#
_cell.length_a   1.000
_cell.length_b   1.000
_cell.length_c   1.000
_cell.angle_alpha   90.00
_cell.angle_beta   90.00
_cell.angle_gamma   90.00
#
_symmetry.space_group_name_H-M   'P 1'
#
loop_
_entity.id
_entity.type
_entity.pdbx_description
1 polymer ?
#
loop_
_entity_poly.entity_id
_entity_poly.type
_entity_poly.pdbx_seq_one_letter_code
_entity_poly.pdbx_strand_id
1 'polypeptide(L)'
;MTPPNVLWISTHDINPDLGCYAGIWPGAEYAVTPNLDRMAGDGARFDLAFAAAPVCAPARSAIMTGCFPTSIGTMHMRTKAVPPPEVKLLPEYFRQAGYYCTNNWFTDFQVDTPPTVFDDCSPSAHWRNRPDPEMPFFAAFHGMGTHESNIYLDDRAFADATKDLRDSDRHDPDVAPLPPYYPDTPAFRCSWARYSDLITQMDHWVGGILDQLEEDGLAGDTIVVFWSDHGRGMPRAKRWPTEAGLREPLLIRWPGRIAPGTRVEVPVHTMDLAPTMLQACGLPVPTHMHGVPLVHQDGTVAVPTADPPYAYAGRDRMDEAEDTSRTVRDPRYRYVRNYHPDRPPMMHTEYPDKTLLWNELRKLAAEEARQLAMGGHRSLLTEPQRRLVAAAKPPEELYDLESDPHELRNLVNNAEHTATLARMRRALNDWQERYGDLGLLPEDELLASWRPNGQTRTTSPPRIDYNDRHVEASCPTPGASIGWTTDKPSQTEDLQPSARILGSPVQDGRRWNLYTHPVLPDTTETLWFRAWRLGYSPSSDIEVTAR
;
A
#
# COMPACT_ATOMS: atom_id res chain seq x y z
N MET A 1 22.59 -21.17 7.74
CA MET A 1 21.32 -20.92 8.45
C MET A 1 20.22 -21.12 7.45
N THR A 2 19.15 -21.79 7.82
CA THR A 2 17.96 -21.89 6.95
C THR A 2 17.40 -20.50 6.75
N PRO A 3 17.01 -20.09 5.52
CA PRO A 3 16.42 -18.79 5.30
C PRO A 3 15.09 -18.68 6.03
N PRO A 4 14.76 -17.53 6.66
CA PRO A 4 13.53 -17.38 7.39
C PRO A 4 12.31 -17.34 6.44
N ASN A 5 11.16 -17.77 6.93
CA ASN A 5 9.89 -17.54 6.27
C ASN A 5 9.47 -16.06 6.42
N VAL A 6 8.60 -15.59 5.52
CA VAL A 6 8.00 -14.26 5.60
C VAL A 6 6.47 -14.40 5.59
N LEU A 7 5.83 -13.92 6.64
CA LEU A 7 4.38 -13.73 6.73
C LEU A 7 4.07 -12.23 6.66
N TRP A 8 3.39 -11.84 5.59
CA TRP A 8 3.10 -10.46 5.24
C TRP A 8 1.59 -10.21 5.41
N ILE A 9 1.20 -9.55 6.48
CA ILE A 9 -0.20 -9.26 6.80
C ILE A 9 -0.46 -7.79 6.56
N SER A 10 -1.41 -7.48 5.69
CA SER A 10 -1.82 -6.11 5.46
C SER A 10 -3.32 -5.93 5.65
N THR A 11 -3.68 -4.72 6.01
CA THR A 11 -5.05 -4.24 6.03
C THR A 11 -5.20 -3.03 5.12
N HIS A 12 -6.38 -2.45 5.03
CA HIS A 12 -6.69 -1.28 4.24
C HIS A 12 -7.11 -0.10 5.13
N ASP A 13 -6.84 1.10 4.66
CA ASP A 13 -7.51 2.32 5.11
C ASP A 13 -7.47 2.55 6.63
N ILE A 14 -6.36 2.28 7.31
CA ILE A 14 -6.23 2.60 8.74
C ILE A 14 -4.97 3.41 9.05
N ASN A 15 -5.11 4.31 10.02
CA ASN A 15 -4.00 4.97 10.69
C ASN A 15 -3.48 4.10 11.85
N PRO A 16 -2.50 4.56 12.64
CA PRO A 16 -2.08 3.87 13.88
C PRO A 16 -3.18 3.85 14.97
N ASP A 17 -4.43 3.61 14.57
CA ASP A 17 -5.60 3.51 15.45
C ASP A 17 -5.64 2.10 16.09
N LEU A 18 -4.55 1.70 16.73
CA LEU A 18 -4.34 0.43 17.43
C LEU A 18 -3.92 0.70 18.87
N GLY A 19 -4.31 -0.16 19.81
CA GLY A 19 -4.01 0.00 21.24
C GLY A 19 -2.51 0.19 21.52
N CYS A 20 -1.64 -0.50 20.80
CA CYS A 20 -0.19 -0.35 20.95
C CYS A 20 0.35 1.06 20.59
N TYR A 21 -0.42 1.91 19.90
CA TYR A 21 -0.07 3.31 19.60
C TYR A 21 -0.73 4.32 20.55
N ALA A 22 -1.41 3.87 21.62
CA ALA A 22 -1.98 4.76 22.63
C ALA A 22 -0.91 5.70 23.22
N GLY A 23 -1.26 6.99 23.34
CA GLY A 23 -0.34 8.04 23.75
C GLY A 23 0.65 8.53 22.68
N ILE A 24 0.64 7.95 21.47
CA ILE A 24 1.51 8.30 20.34
C ILE A 24 0.68 8.84 19.17
N TRP A 25 -0.44 8.18 18.89
CA TRP A 25 -1.40 8.60 17.89
C TRP A 25 -2.70 9.04 18.56
N PRO A 26 -3.19 10.26 18.29
CA PRO A 26 -4.41 10.77 18.93
C PRO A 26 -5.62 9.88 18.68
N GLY A 27 -6.23 9.36 19.73
CA GLY A 27 -7.42 8.53 19.67
C GLY A 27 -7.13 7.01 19.59
N ALA A 28 -5.88 6.58 19.55
CA ALA A 28 -5.52 5.16 19.51
C ALA A 28 -5.96 4.38 20.76
N GLU A 29 -6.13 5.06 21.90
CA GLU A 29 -6.66 4.47 23.13
C GLU A 29 -8.11 4.01 23.04
N TYR A 30 -8.84 4.42 22.01
CA TYR A 30 -10.20 3.96 21.74
C TYR A 30 -10.24 2.57 21.08
N ALA A 31 -9.13 2.12 20.48
CA ALA A 31 -9.06 0.86 19.76
C ALA A 31 -8.93 -0.35 20.70
N VAL A 32 -9.54 -1.48 20.31
CA VAL A 32 -9.43 -2.78 20.98
C VAL A 32 -8.74 -3.77 20.04
N THR A 33 -7.39 -3.92 20.21
CA THR A 33 -6.53 -4.69 19.28
C THR A 33 -5.52 -5.59 20.01
N PRO A 34 -5.98 -6.55 20.84
CA PRO A 34 -5.11 -7.32 21.72
C PRO A 34 -4.08 -8.20 20.99
N ASN A 35 -4.37 -8.66 19.77
CA ASN A 35 -3.45 -9.49 18.99
C ASN A 35 -2.31 -8.67 18.41
N LEU A 36 -2.61 -7.50 17.86
CA LEU A 36 -1.61 -6.56 17.34
C LEU A 36 -0.83 -5.90 18.48
N ASP A 37 -1.45 -5.64 19.62
CA ASP A 37 -0.77 -5.12 20.81
C ASP A 37 0.26 -6.12 21.32
N ARG A 38 -0.08 -7.41 21.36
CA ARG A 38 0.86 -8.50 21.67
C ARG A 38 1.98 -8.57 20.63
N MET A 39 1.65 -8.54 19.33
CA MET A 39 2.65 -8.55 18.26
C MET A 39 3.65 -7.39 18.38
N ALA A 40 3.17 -6.18 18.71
CA ALA A 40 4.01 -5.02 18.95
C ALA A 40 4.91 -5.19 20.19
N GLY A 41 4.39 -5.83 21.24
CA GLY A 41 5.15 -6.18 22.45
C GLY A 41 6.25 -7.21 22.20
N ASP A 42 6.03 -8.16 21.29
CA ASP A 42 6.94 -9.25 20.94
C ASP A 42 7.93 -8.88 19.82
N GLY A 43 7.85 -7.69 19.24
CA GLY A 43 8.65 -7.27 18.10
C GLY A 43 9.04 -5.79 18.12
N ALA A 44 9.15 -5.20 16.93
CA ALA A 44 9.41 -3.79 16.71
C ALA A 44 8.14 -3.07 16.26
N ARG A 45 7.88 -1.89 16.84
CA ARG A 45 6.86 -0.94 16.43
C ARG A 45 7.52 0.31 15.84
N PHE A 46 7.03 0.74 14.70
CA PHE A 46 7.50 1.95 14.03
C PHE A 46 6.48 3.07 14.27
N ASP A 47 6.87 4.06 15.05
CA ASP A 47 5.96 5.12 15.49
C ASP A 47 5.64 6.12 14.37
N LEU A 48 6.54 6.28 13.40
CA LEU A 48 6.45 7.25 12.31
C LEU A 48 6.64 6.56 10.93
N ALA A 49 5.76 5.60 10.61
CA ALA A 49 5.74 4.96 9.31
C ALA A 49 4.76 5.67 8.35
N PHE A 50 5.17 5.89 7.10
CA PHE A 50 4.42 6.68 6.12
C PHE A 50 4.30 5.98 4.78
N ALA A 51 3.09 6.04 4.19
CA ALA A 51 2.88 5.70 2.79
C ALA A 51 3.56 6.72 1.85
N ALA A 52 3.98 6.26 0.68
CA ALA A 52 4.49 7.14 -0.38
C ALA A 52 3.37 7.85 -1.18
N ALA A 53 2.11 7.43 -0.98
CA ALA A 53 0.92 8.04 -1.57
C ALA A 53 -0.31 7.78 -0.70
N PRO A 54 -1.29 8.71 -0.61
CA PRO A 54 -2.45 8.58 0.27
C PRO A 54 -3.63 7.81 -0.38
N VAL A 55 -3.35 6.80 -1.22
CA VAL A 55 -4.38 5.98 -1.89
C VAL A 55 -3.82 4.61 -2.30
N CYS A 56 -4.69 3.58 -2.35
CA CYS A 56 -4.36 2.17 -2.47
C CYS A 56 -3.32 1.84 -3.54
N ALA A 57 -3.66 1.96 -4.84
CA ALA A 57 -2.82 1.42 -5.90
C ALA A 57 -1.42 2.06 -5.97
N PRO A 58 -1.23 3.38 -5.88
CA PRO A 58 0.09 4.00 -5.78
C PRO A 58 0.87 3.59 -4.52
N ALA A 59 0.24 3.57 -3.34
CA ALA A 59 0.89 3.16 -2.10
C ALA A 59 1.34 1.69 -2.16
N ARG A 60 0.45 0.79 -2.60
CA ARG A 60 0.74 -0.64 -2.74
C ARG A 60 1.81 -0.92 -3.80
N SER A 61 1.83 -0.13 -4.89
CA SER A 61 2.91 -0.17 -5.88
C SER A 61 4.26 0.18 -5.24
N ALA A 62 4.32 1.25 -4.44
CA ALA A 62 5.54 1.66 -3.75
C ALA A 62 6.07 0.55 -2.82
N ILE A 63 5.18 -0.04 -2.03
CA ILE A 63 5.53 -1.12 -1.08
C ILE A 63 6.07 -2.34 -1.82
N MET A 64 5.44 -2.74 -2.94
CA MET A 64 5.83 -3.94 -3.68
C MET A 64 7.04 -3.75 -4.59
N THR A 65 7.41 -2.51 -4.93
CA THR A 65 8.57 -2.22 -5.79
C THR A 65 9.77 -1.64 -5.03
N GLY A 66 9.55 -1.12 -3.82
CA GLY A 66 10.57 -0.36 -3.09
C GLY A 66 10.89 1.00 -3.71
N CYS A 67 10.01 1.53 -4.59
CA CYS A 67 10.25 2.74 -5.37
C CYS A 67 9.15 3.78 -5.14
N PHE A 68 9.51 5.07 -5.19
CA PHE A 68 8.52 6.14 -5.19
C PHE A 68 7.62 6.05 -6.44
N PRO A 69 6.30 6.13 -6.29
CA PRO A 69 5.36 6.06 -7.44
C PRO A 69 5.64 7.13 -8.49
N THR A 70 6.02 8.33 -8.07
CA THR A 70 6.36 9.46 -8.94
C THR A 70 7.56 9.20 -9.84
N SER A 71 8.50 8.36 -9.40
CA SER A 71 9.71 8.03 -10.16
C SER A 71 9.48 6.94 -11.20
N ILE A 72 8.58 5.99 -10.93
CA ILE A 72 8.36 4.82 -11.79
C ILE A 72 7.05 4.88 -12.58
N GLY A 73 6.31 6.01 -12.47
CA GLY A 73 5.07 6.25 -13.23
C GLY A 73 3.81 5.63 -12.64
N THR A 74 3.84 5.16 -11.37
CA THR A 74 2.70 4.50 -10.73
C THR A 74 1.88 5.41 -9.81
N MET A 75 2.03 6.75 -9.94
CA MET A 75 1.41 7.75 -9.06
C MET A 75 -0.06 8.04 -9.37
N HIS A 76 -0.50 7.93 -10.61
CA HIS A 76 -1.92 8.13 -10.98
C HIS A 76 -2.73 6.87 -10.75
N MET A 77 -3.79 6.94 -9.97
CA MET A 77 -4.58 5.78 -9.58
C MET A 77 -5.13 5.00 -10.78
N ARG A 78 -4.75 3.72 -10.88
CA ARG A 78 -5.24 2.74 -11.87
C ARG A 78 -5.01 3.11 -13.34
N THR A 79 -3.86 3.72 -13.65
CA THR A 79 -3.47 4.05 -15.04
C THR A 79 -2.91 2.87 -15.84
N LYS A 80 -2.69 1.72 -15.21
CA LYS A 80 -1.92 0.59 -15.78
C LYS A 80 -0.54 1.07 -16.24
N ALA A 81 0.26 1.46 -15.29
CA ALA A 81 1.58 2.04 -15.51
C ALA A 81 2.54 1.09 -16.26
N VAL A 82 3.55 1.69 -16.88
CA VAL A 82 4.66 0.96 -17.51
C VAL A 82 5.96 1.36 -16.78
N PRO A 83 6.30 0.70 -15.67
CA PRO A 83 7.50 1.02 -14.91
C PRO A 83 8.79 0.79 -15.70
N PRO A 84 9.95 1.35 -15.30
CA PRO A 84 11.26 1.04 -15.87
C PRO A 84 11.55 -0.46 -15.93
N PRO A 85 12.39 -0.93 -16.88
CA PRO A 85 12.61 -2.37 -17.12
C PRO A 85 13.25 -3.12 -15.94
N GLU A 86 14.02 -2.47 -15.09
CA GLU A 86 14.64 -3.03 -13.90
C GLU A 86 13.66 -3.29 -12.75
N VAL A 87 12.49 -2.62 -12.77
CA VAL A 87 11.51 -2.73 -11.69
C VAL A 87 10.75 -4.05 -11.77
N LYS A 88 10.76 -4.78 -10.67
CA LYS A 88 10.01 -6.01 -10.43
C LYS A 88 9.16 -5.89 -9.18
N LEU A 89 8.17 -6.76 -9.02
CA LEU A 89 7.42 -6.88 -7.78
C LEU A 89 8.17 -7.78 -6.78
N LEU A 90 8.18 -7.42 -5.52
CA LEU A 90 8.95 -8.06 -4.45
C LEU A 90 8.91 -9.60 -4.45
N PRO A 91 7.76 -10.28 -4.57
CA PRO A 91 7.73 -11.73 -4.49
C PRO A 91 8.48 -12.45 -5.63
N GLU A 92 8.68 -11.79 -6.77
CA GLU A 92 9.46 -12.36 -7.87
C GLU A 92 10.92 -12.60 -7.48
N TYR A 93 11.53 -11.70 -6.66
CA TYR A 93 12.88 -11.90 -6.12
C TYR A 93 12.92 -13.10 -5.15
N PHE A 94 11.88 -13.28 -4.35
CA PHE A 94 11.76 -14.43 -3.45
C PHE A 94 11.61 -15.73 -4.24
N ARG A 95 10.78 -15.76 -5.28
CA ARG A 95 10.67 -16.94 -6.17
C ARG A 95 12.00 -17.28 -6.85
N GLN A 96 12.76 -16.27 -7.30
CA GLN A 96 14.12 -16.47 -7.85
C GLN A 96 15.06 -17.10 -6.83
N ALA A 97 14.86 -16.87 -5.55
CA ALA A 97 15.64 -17.44 -4.45
C ALA A 97 15.09 -18.79 -3.94
N GLY A 98 14.05 -19.35 -4.58
CA GLY A 98 13.50 -20.67 -4.23
C GLY A 98 12.42 -20.64 -3.15
N TYR A 99 11.85 -19.49 -2.81
CA TYR A 99 10.71 -19.39 -1.91
C TYR A 99 9.40 -19.75 -2.63
N TYR A 100 8.49 -20.38 -1.90
CA TYR A 100 7.10 -20.51 -2.32
C TYR A 100 6.35 -19.22 -1.99
N CYS A 101 5.89 -18.51 -3.00
CA CYS A 101 5.28 -17.19 -2.86
C CYS A 101 3.77 -17.24 -3.07
N THR A 102 3.00 -16.83 -2.07
CA THR A 102 1.53 -16.81 -2.13
C THR A 102 0.96 -15.44 -1.85
N ASN A 103 -0.21 -15.15 -2.43
CA ASN A 103 -0.97 -13.93 -2.23
C ASN A 103 -2.46 -14.24 -2.05
N ASN A 104 -2.99 -13.99 -0.87
CA ASN A 104 -4.40 -14.15 -0.54
C ASN A 104 -5.05 -12.77 -0.49
N TRP A 105 -5.53 -12.29 -1.53
CA TRP A 105 -5.52 -12.48 -3.00
C TRP A 105 -5.45 -11.12 -3.72
N PHE A 106 -5.68 -10.04 -2.97
CA PHE A 106 -5.78 -8.68 -3.49
C PHE A 106 -4.41 -8.15 -3.94
N THR A 107 -4.35 -7.56 -5.12
CA THR A 107 -3.10 -6.99 -5.67
C THR A 107 -3.15 -5.45 -5.72
N ASP A 108 -3.78 -4.85 -6.72
CA ASP A 108 -3.91 -3.39 -6.93
C ASP A 108 -2.55 -2.66 -6.94
N PHE A 109 -1.56 -3.21 -7.68
CA PHE A 109 -0.18 -2.71 -7.71
C PHE A 109 0.10 -1.71 -8.86
N GLN A 110 -0.93 -1.07 -9.44
CA GLN A 110 -0.85 -0.17 -10.61
C GLN A 110 -0.44 -0.85 -11.92
N VAL A 111 -0.14 -2.12 -11.92
CA VAL A 111 0.23 -2.95 -13.05
C VAL A 111 -0.57 -4.24 -13.04
N ASP A 112 -0.81 -4.82 -14.21
CA ASP A 112 -1.34 -6.17 -14.28
C ASP A 112 -0.26 -7.12 -13.72
N THR A 113 -0.59 -7.90 -12.68
CA THR A 113 0.37 -8.76 -11.98
C THR A 113 0.61 -10.03 -12.79
N PRO A 114 1.83 -10.27 -13.30
CA PRO A 114 2.12 -11.50 -14.05
C PRO A 114 2.07 -12.75 -13.16
N PRO A 115 1.75 -13.93 -13.72
CA PRO A 115 1.77 -15.19 -12.96
C PRO A 115 3.19 -15.63 -12.54
N THR A 116 4.22 -14.94 -13.02
CA THR A 116 5.61 -15.12 -12.57
C THR A 116 5.87 -14.57 -11.17
N VAL A 117 4.97 -13.71 -10.63
CA VAL A 117 5.16 -13.04 -9.34
C VAL A 117 4.82 -13.95 -8.15
N PHE A 118 3.75 -14.75 -8.26
CA PHE A 118 3.30 -15.65 -7.20
C PHE A 118 3.14 -17.07 -7.74
N ASP A 119 3.38 -18.06 -6.88
CA ASP A 119 3.06 -19.47 -7.16
C ASP A 119 1.55 -19.73 -7.04
N ASP A 120 0.91 -19.07 -6.07
CA ASP A 120 -0.54 -19.09 -5.87
C ASP A 120 -1.02 -17.68 -5.53
N CYS A 121 -1.96 -17.15 -6.31
CA CYS A 121 -2.62 -15.87 -6.05
C CYS A 121 -4.13 -16.06 -6.15
N SER A 122 -4.74 -16.46 -5.04
CA SER A 122 -6.15 -16.83 -4.96
C SER A 122 -6.70 -16.62 -3.54
N PRO A 123 -8.04 -16.63 -3.34
CA PRO A 123 -8.62 -16.61 -2.00
C PRO A 123 -8.25 -17.80 -1.11
N SER A 124 -7.75 -18.90 -1.69
CA SER A 124 -7.26 -20.09 -0.99
C SER A 124 -5.73 -20.15 -0.90
N ALA A 125 -5.02 -19.14 -1.40
CA ALA A 125 -3.56 -19.08 -1.34
C ALA A 125 -3.06 -19.09 0.11
N HIS A 126 -2.13 -19.99 0.42
CA HIS A 126 -1.66 -20.22 1.79
C HIS A 126 -0.28 -20.87 1.80
N TRP A 127 0.55 -20.62 2.82
CA TRP A 127 1.85 -21.27 2.98
C TRP A 127 1.74 -22.80 3.12
N ARG A 128 0.61 -23.32 3.64
CA ARG A 128 0.33 -24.76 3.75
C ARG A 128 0.20 -25.47 2.39
N ASN A 129 -0.01 -24.70 1.30
CA ASN A 129 -0.14 -25.24 -0.08
C ASN A 129 1.22 -25.48 -0.75
N ARG A 130 2.35 -25.16 -0.08
CA ARG A 130 3.68 -25.38 -0.66
C ARG A 130 3.95 -26.85 -0.92
N PRO A 131 4.59 -27.19 -2.06
CA PRO A 131 4.79 -28.57 -2.48
C PRO A 131 5.74 -29.35 -1.54
N ASP A 132 6.66 -28.66 -0.90
CA ASP A 132 7.60 -29.21 0.08
C ASP A 132 7.50 -28.41 1.39
N PRO A 133 7.20 -29.08 2.53
CA PRO A 133 7.15 -28.41 3.84
C PRO A 133 8.45 -27.72 4.28
N GLU A 134 9.60 -28.17 3.76
CA GLU A 134 10.91 -27.55 4.06
C GLU A 134 11.21 -26.31 3.20
N MET A 135 10.41 -26.07 2.13
CA MET A 135 10.58 -24.91 1.29
C MET A 135 10.23 -23.64 2.07
N PRO A 136 11.09 -22.61 2.11
CA PRO A 136 10.75 -21.35 2.73
C PRO A 136 9.62 -20.66 1.95
N PHE A 137 8.81 -19.87 2.64
CA PHE A 137 7.69 -19.18 2.00
C PHE A 137 7.73 -17.67 2.20
N PHE A 138 7.14 -16.96 1.23
CA PHE A 138 6.64 -15.59 1.33
C PHE A 138 5.13 -15.64 1.17
N ALA A 139 4.38 -15.50 2.27
CA ALA A 139 2.93 -15.58 2.25
C ALA A 139 2.30 -14.24 2.59
N ALA A 140 1.55 -13.66 1.64
CA ALA A 140 0.84 -12.39 1.82
C ALA A 140 -0.66 -12.62 2.05
N PHE A 141 -1.20 -11.97 3.09
CA PHE A 141 -2.62 -11.93 3.42
C PHE A 141 -3.10 -10.49 3.45
N HIS A 142 -4.21 -10.20 2.76
CA HIS A 142 -4.74 -8.85 2.64
C HIS A 142 -6.16 -8.77 3.20
N GLY A 143 -6.31 -8.16 4.38
CA GLY A 143 -7.60 -7.98 5.05
C GLY A 143 -8.39 -6.81 4.46
N MET A 144 -9.50 -7.10 3.78
CA MET A 144 -10.38 -6.07 3.21
C MET A 144 -11.42 -5.52 4.20
N GLY A 145 -11.42 -6.01 5.45
CA GLY A 145 -12.43 -5.67 6.44
C GLY A 145 -12.50 -4.18 6.79
N THR A 146 -11.36 -3.49 6.81
CA THR A 146 -11.25 -2.07 7.16
C THR A 146 -11.34 -1.11 5.97
N HIS A 147 -11.50 -1.62 4.73
CA HIS A 147 -11.67 -0.77 3.54
C HIS A 147 -12.86 0.20 3.70
N GLU A 148 -12.72 1.43 3.23
CA GLU A 148 -13.68 2.53 3.42
C GLU A 148 -15.14 2.16 3.09
N SER A 149 -15.37 1.26 2.11
CA SER A 149 -16.72 0.81 1.76
C SER A 149 -17.48 0.17 2.94
N ASN A 150 -16.75 -0.47 3.86
CA ASN A 150 -17.36 -1.20 4.97
C ASN A 150 -17.83 -0.29 6.11
N ILE A 151 -17.29 0.93 6.23
CA ILE A 151 -17.78 1.95 7.17
C ILE A 151 -19.23 2.35 6.82
N TYR A 152 -19.55 2.36 5.51
CA TYR A 152 -20.80 2.88 4.95
C TYR A 152 -21.80 1.78 4.56
N LEU A 153 -21.57 0.53 4.96
CA LEU A 153 -22.54 -0.55 4.82
C LEU A 153 -23.85 -0.20 5.53
N ASP A 154 -24.98 -0.70 5.01
CA ASP A 154 -26.22 -0.64 5.77
C ASP A 154 -26.12 -1.44 7.09
N ASP A 155 -27.04 -1.19 8.02
CA ASP A 155 -26.94 -1.75 9.38
C ASP A 155 -26.92 -3.29 9.39
N ARG A 156 -27.62 -3.93 8.47
CA ARG A 156 -27.65 -5.40 8.35
C ARG A 156 -26.32 -5.94 7.83
N ALA A 157 -25.82 -5.36 6.74
CA ALA A 157 -24.55 -5.77 6.15
C ALA A 157 -23.39 -5.48 7.11
N PHE A 158 -23.44 -4.37 7.88
CA PHE A 158 -22.46 -4.07 8.90
C PHE A 158 -22.50 -5.07 10.06
N ALA A 159 -23.69 -5.42 10.54
CA ALA A 159 -23.87 -6.45 11.57
C ALA A 159 -23.31 -7.81 11.12
N ASP A 160 -23.54 -8.19 9.85
CA ASP A 160 -22.97 -9.41 9.27
C ASP A 160 -21.45 -9.35 9.17
N ALA A 161 -20.87 -8.21 8.79
CA ALA A 161 -19.43 -8.00 8.69
C ALA A 161 -18.71 -8.02 10.05
N THR A 162 -19.40 -7.68 11.12
CA THR A 162 -18.88 -7.61 12.49
C THR A 162 -19.56 -8.61 13.44
N LYS A 163 -20.14 -9.69 12.92
CA LYS A 163 -20.92 -10.67 13.69
C LYS A 163 -20.11 -11.41 14.76
N ASP A 164 -18.79 -11.49 14.58
CA ASP A 164 -17.92 -12.20 15.50
C ASP A 164 -17.43 -11.29 16.66
N LEU A 165 -17.77 -10.00 16.65
CA LEU A 165 -17.51 -9.10 17.77
C LEU A 165 -18.49 -9.33 18.91
N ARG A 166 -17.95 -9.48 20.13
CA ARG A 166 -18.76 -9.46 21.36
C ARG A 166 -19.25 -8.04 21.62
N ASP A 167 -20.35 -7.89 22.36
CA ASP A 167 -20.88 -6.58 22.75
C ASP A 167 -19.83 -5.74 23.52
N SER A 168 -18.98 -6.40 24.32
CA SER A 168 -17.89 -5.75 25.05
C SER A 168 -16.77 -5.17 24.19
N ASP A 169 -16.67 -5.62 22.94
CA ASP A 169 -15.61 -5.24 22.01
C ASP A 169 -16.09 -4.14 21.04
N ARG A 170 -17.38 -3.77 21.13
CA ARG A 170 -17.97 -2.72 20.31
C ARG A 170 -17.69 -1.34 20.88
N HIS A 171 -17.55 -0.38 20.00
CA HIS A 171 -17.19 0.99 20.34
C HIS A 171 -18.44 1.87 20.51
N ASP A 172 -18.46 2.66 21.59
CA ASP A 172 -19.53 3.59 21.90
C ASP A 172 -19.37 4.90 21.11
N PRO A 173 -20.31 5.25 20.19
CA PRO A 173 -20.24 6.50 19.43
C PRO A 173 -20.20 7.77 20.30
N ASP A 174 -20.79 7.74 21.50
CA ASP A 174 -20.90 8.93 22.35
C ASP A 174 -19.54 9.39 22.92
N VAL A 175 -18.57 8.48 22.98
CA VAL A 175 -17.19 8.78 23.42
C VAL A 175 -16.16 8.68 22.29
N ALA A 176 -16.58 8.65 21.03
CA ALA A 176 -15.70 8.60 19.87
C ALA A 176 -14.74 9.82 19.85
N PRO A 177 -13.41 9.60 19.76
CA PRO A 177 -12.40 10.68 19.82
C PRO A 177 -12.25 11.34 18.44
N LEU A 178 -13.27 12.09 18.01
CA LEU A 178 -13.25 12.75 16.71
C LEU A 178 -12.12 13.78 16.61
N PRO A 179 -11.31 13.77 15.55
CA PRO A 179 -10.38 14.86 15.28
C PRO A 179 -11.11 16.20 15.12
N PRO A 180 -10.52 17.34 15.53
CA PRO A 180 -11.21 18.64 15.55
C PRO A 180 -11.63 19.16 14.16
N TYR A 181 -11.10 18.60 13.09
CA TYR A 181 -11.51 18.90 11.72
C TYR A 181 -12.77 18.13 11.28
N TYR A 182 -13.34 17.25 12.11
CA TYR A 182 -14.65 16.65 11.85
C TYR A 182 -15.75 17.36 12.66
N PRO A 183 -16.92 17.61 12.06
CA PRO A 183 -18.05 18.09 12.80
C PRO A 183 -18.56 17.01 13.77
N ASP A 184 -18.89 17.44 14.99
CA ASP A 184 -19.46 16.57 16.01
C ASP A 184 -20.94 16.32 15.73
N THR A 185 -21.22 15.38 14.83
CA THR A 185 -22.57 14.95 14.47
C THR A 185 -22.73 13.45 14.68
N PRO A 186 -23.99 12.95 14.83
CA PRO A 186 -24.24 11.53 14.92
C PRO A 186 -23.63 10.74 13.75
N ALA A 187 -23.62 11.30 12.53
CA ALA A 187 -23.03 10.66 11.36
C ALA A 187 -21.54 10.40 11.54
N PHE A 188 -20.77 11.41 12.01
CA PHE A 188 -19.34 11.25 12.27
C PHE A 188 -19.05 10.33 13.44
N ARG A 189 -19.78 10.47 14.56
CA ARG A 189 -19.62 9.59 15.73
C ARG A 189 -19.89 8.13 15.43
N CYS A 190 -21.03 7.83 14.79
CA CYS A 190 -21.36 6.46 14.39
C CYS A 190 -20.36 5.89 13.37
N SER A 191 -19.92 6.68 12.38
CA SER A 191 -18.93 6.21 11.41
C SER A 191 -17.57 5.94 12.06
N TRP A 192 -17.18 6.73 13.07
CA TRP A 192 -15.94 6.50 13.81
C TRP A 192 -16.02 5.21 14.65
N ALA A 193 -17.12 4.99 15.35
CA ALA A 193 -17.33 3.74 16.10
C ALA A 193 -17.33 2.51 15.18
N ARG A 194 -18.03 2.59 14.03
CA ARG A 194 -18.00 1.53 13.01
C ARG A 194 -16.61 1.25 12.48
N TYR A 195 -15.84 2.29 12.17
CA TYR A 195 -14.43 2.17 11.76
C TYR A 195 -13.61 1.43 12.83
N SER A 196 -13.79 1.75 14.10
CA SER A 196 -13.08 1.10 15.20
C SER A 196 -13.54 -0.35 15.41
N ASP A 197 -14.84 -0.65 15.23
CA ASP A 197 -15.36 -2.02 15.23
C ASP A 197 -14.73 -2.87 14.12
N LEU A 198 -14.57 -2.30 12.91
CA LEU A 198 -13.90 -2.99 11.80
C LEU A 198 -12.41 -3.24 12.09
N ILE A 199 -11.73 -2.34 12.80
CA ILE A 199 -10.36 -2.55 13.27
C ILE A 199 -10.28 -3.71 14.27
N THR A 200 -11.19 -3.78 15.23
CA THR A 200 -11.24 -4.89 16.19
C THR A 200 -11.53 -6.22 15.49
N GLN A 201 -12.47 -6.23 14.53
CA GLN A 201 -12.73 -7.42 13.71
C GLN A 201 -11.50 -7.84 12.88
N MET A 202 -10.75 -6.89 12.35
CA MET A 202 -9.49 -7.13 11.65
C MET A 202 -8.41 -7.69 12.60
N ASP A 203 -8.31 -7.19 13.83
CA ASP A 203 -7.39 -7.73 14.84
C ASP A 203 -7.69 -9.21 15.16
N HIS A 204 -8.96 -9.59 15.26
CA HIS A 204 -9.35 -11.00 15.43
C HIS A 204 -8.93 -11.85 14.22
N TRP A 205 -9.09 -11.33 12.99
CA TRP A 205 -8.63 -12.02 11.77
C TRP A 205 -7.10 -12.19 11.77
N VAL A 206 -6.34 -11.17 12.15
CA VAL A 206 -4.88 -11.25 12.31
C VAL A 206 -4.53 -12.31 13.36
N GLY A 207 -5.21 -12.30 14.50
CA GLY A 207 -5.03 -13.31 15.56
C GLY A 207 -5.16 -14.73 15.03
N GLY A 208 -6.22 -14.99 14.23
CA GLY A 208 -6.43 -16.32 13.63
C GLY A 208 -5.34 -16.75 12.63
N ILE A 209 -4.68 -15.80 11.93
CA ILE A 209 -3.52 -16.12 11.07
C ILE A 209 -2.29 -16.43 11.93
N LEU A 210 -2.05 -15.67 13.00
CA LEU A 210 -0.93 -15.89 13.89
C LEU A 210 -1.07 -17.23 14.64
N ASP A 211 -2.28 -17.60 15.06
CA ASP A 211 -2.56 -18.88 15.70
C ASP A 211 -2.25 -20.06 14.76
N GLN A 212 -2.62 -19.96 13.47
CA GLN A 212 -2.28 -20.98 12.46
C GLN A 212 -0.76 -21.13 12.27
N LEU A 213 0.00 -20.02 12.35
CA LEU A 213 1.46 -20.06 12.26
C LEU A 213 2.09 -20.75 13.46
N GLU A 214 1.53 -20.53 14.66
CA GLU A 214 1.94 -21.21 15.90
C GLU A 214 1.58 -22.71 15.86
N GLU A 215 0.36 -23.06 15.43
CA GLU A 215 -0.11 -24.45 15.26
C GLU A 215 0.80 -25.26 14.33
N ASP A 216 1.29 -24.62 13.26
CA ASP A 216 2.19 -25.24 12.29
C ASP A 216 3.64 -25.33 12.80
N GLY A 217 3.94 -24.78 14.00
CA GLY A 217 5.30 -24.77 14.58
C GLY A 217 6.28 -23.86 13.84
N LEU A 218 5.80 -22.91 13.04
CA LEU A 218 6.62 -22.07 12.15
C LEU A 218 6.91 -20.68 12.72
N ALA A 219 6.27 -20.31 13.84
CA ALA A 219 6.34 -18.95 14.38
C ALA A 219 7.76 -18.51 14.75
N GLY A 220 8.62 -19.43 15.21
CA GLY A 220 10.01 -19.15 15.60
C GLY A 220 10.91 -18.77 14.42
N ASP A 221 10.64 -19.31 13.23
CA ASP A 221 11.46 -19.15 12.03
C ASP A 221 10.80 -18.22 10.98
N THR A 222 9.79 -17.44 11.38
CA THR A 222 9.03 -16.56 10.48
C THR A 222 9.16 -15.10 10.88
N ILE A 223 9.51 -14.25 9.91
CA ILE A 223 9.38 -12.80 10.00
C ILE A 223 7.92 -12.46 9.74
N VAL A 224 7.23 -11.89 10.73
CA VAL A 224 5.85 -11.44 10.60
C VAL A 224 5.83 -9.92 10.46
N VAL A 225 5.21 -9.42 9.41
CA VAL A 225 5.04 -7.99 9.14
C VAL A 225 3.56 -7.66 9.11
N PHE A 226 3.14 -6.62 9.85
CA PHE A 226 1.81 -6.03 9.77
C PHE A 226 1.89 -4.57 9.34
N TRP A 227 1.06 -4.17 8.38
CA TRP A 227 1.03 -2.80 7.82
C TRP A 227 -0.32 -2.46 7.21
N SER A 228 -0.59 -1.14 7.02
CA SER A 228 -1.70 -0.64 6.19
C SER A 228 -1.15 0.01 4.93
N ASP A 229 -2.00 0.23 3.94
CA ASP A 229 -1.60 0.82 2.66
C ASP A 229 -1.59 2.36 2.69
N HIS A 230 -2.49 2.99 3.43
CA HIS A 230 -2.59 4.44 3.67
C HIS A 230 -3.61 4.71 4.80
N GLY A 231 -3.80 5.98 5.15
CA GLY A 231 -4.70 6.37 6.22
C GLY A 231 -6.18 6.10 5.97
N ARG A 232 -7.00 6.29 7.01
CA ARG A 232 -8.42 5.92 7.11
C ARG A 232 -9.29 6.41 5.96
N GLY A 233 -10.32 5.65 5.60
CA GLY A 233 -11.27 5.92 4.53
C GLY A 233 -12.30 7.01 4.85
N MET A 234 -11.85 8.15 5.34
CA MET A 234 -12.67 9.29 5.75
C MET A 234 -12.17 10.59 5.13
N PRO A 235 -12.98 11.69 5.10
CA PRO A 235 -12.53 12.99 4.61
C PRO A 235 -11.23 13.45 5.28
N ARG A 236 -10.34 14.10 4.53
CA ARG A 236 -9.03 14.61 4.97
C ARG A 236 -7.99 13.53 5.35
N ALA A 237 -8.31 12.26 5.32
CA ALA A 237 -7.37 11.16 5.51
C ALA A 237 -7.03 10.51 4.16
N LYS A 238 -7.67 9.41 3.77
CA LYS A 238 -7.50 8.84 2.42
C LYS A 238 -7.64 9.92 1.35
N ARG A 239 -6.77 9.96 0.37
CA ARG A 239 -6.67 10.93 -0.72
C ARG A 239 -6.00 12.26 -0.38
N TRP A 240 -5.59 12.53 0.88
CA TRP A 240 -4.89 13.76 1.26
C TRP A 240 -3.45 13.49 1.72
N PRO A 241 -2.49 14.35 1.34
CA PRO A 241 -1.09 14.20 1.73
C PRO A 241 -0.85 14.77 3.15
N THR A 242 -1.72 14.42 4.09
CA THR A 242 -1.68 14.84 5.50
C THR A 242 -1.15 13.73 6.40
N GLU A 243 -0.89 14.02 7.67
CA GLU A 243 -0.55 13.00 8.66
C GLU A 243 -1.62 11.89 8.71
N ALA A 244 -2.91 12.28 8.71
CA ALA A 244 -4.02 11.32 8.70
C ALA A 244 -4.18 10.54 7.38
N GLY A 245 -3.63 11.03 6.28
CA GLY A 245 -3.69 10.32 5.00
C GLY A 245 -2.50 9.39 4.73
N LEU A 246 -1.39 9.59 5.43
CA LEU A 246 -0.12 8.95 5.12
C LEU A 246 0.51 8.14 6.25
N ARG A 247 0.22 8.48 7.54
CA ARG A 247 0.80 7.76 8.67
C ARG A 247 0.03 6.49 8.96
N GLU A 248 0.76 5.38 9.05
CA GLU A 248 0.22 4.03 9.11
C GLU A 248 0.82 3.23 10.25
N PRO A 249 0.12 2.18 10.73
CA PRO A 249 0.74 1.21 11.61
C PRO A 249 1.77 0.38 10.84
N LEU A 250 2.92 0.14 11.46
CA LEU A 250 3.94 -0.78 10.98
C LEU A 250 4.53 -1.54 12.15
N LEU A 251 4.37 -2.88 12.12
CA LEU A 251 4.89 -3.79 13.14
C LEU A 251 5.72 -4.89 12.46
N ILE A 252 6.86 -5.24 13.04
CA ILE A 252 7.69 -6.35 12.56
C ILE A 252 8.07 -7.24 13.75
N ARG A 253 7.69 -8.51 13.71
CA ARG A 253 8.08 -9.53 14.70
C ARG A 253 9.02 -10.54 14.05
N TRP A 254 10.16 -10.78 14.69
CA TRP A 254 11.09 -11.84 14.31
C TRP A 254 11.68 -12.46 15.58
N PRO A 255 11.10 -13.55 16.09
CA PRO A 255 11.49 -14.15 17.36
C PRO A 255 12.98 -14.52 17.41
N GLY A 256 13.62 -14.23 18.53
CA GLY A 256 15.05 -14.49 18.73
C GLY A 256 16.01 -13.61 17.93
N ARG A 257 15.50 -12.69 17.11
CA ARG A 257 16.27 -11.75 16.28
C ARG A 257 15.97 -10.29 16.64
N ILE A 258 14.72 -9.87 16.56
CA ILE A 258 14.31 -8.54 17.00
C ILE A 258 14.00 -8.61 18.49
N ALA A 259 14.58 -7.69 19.28
CA ALA A 259 14.29 -7.60 20.70
C ALA A 259 12.82 -7.20 20.94
N PRO A 260 12.10 -7.90 21.83
CA PRO A 260 10.75 -7.52 22.22
C PRO A 260 10.66 -6.07 22.70
N GLY A 261 9.59 -5.37 22.32
CA GLY A 261 9.34 -3.99 22.70
C GLY A 261 10.25 -2.95 22.05
N THR A 262 10.94 -3.30 20.95
CA THR A 262 11.74 -2.36 20.16
C THR A 262 10.86 -1.24 19.61
N ARG A 263 11.32 0.01 19.68
CA ARG A 263 10.63 1.19 19.16
C ARG A 263 11.49 1.94 18.17
N VAL A 264 10.88 2.37 17.06
CA VAL A 264 11.50 3.21 16.03
C VAL A 264 10.71 4.51 15.93
N GLU A 265 11.29 5.59 16.41
CA GLU A 265 10.64 6.90 16.59
C GLU A 265 11.05 7.91 15.50
N VAL A 266 11.67 7.44 14.42
CA VAL A 266 12.06 8.27 13.28
C VAL A 266 11.18 7.97 12.06
N PRO A 267 11.00 8.96 11.14
CA PRO A 267 10.27 8.74 9.90
C PRO A 267 10.88 7.63 9.04
N VAL A 268 10.04 6.68 8.64
CA VAL A 268 10.34 5.62 7.68
C VAL A 268 9.20 5.55 6.65
N HIS A 269 9.47 4.92 5.49
CA HIS A 269 8.42 4.65 4.52
C HIS A 269 7.95 3.20 4.58
N THR A 270 6.67 2.95 4.30
CA THR A 270 6.21 1.56 4.11
C THR A 270 6.82 0.90 2.88
N MET A 271 7.29 1.66 1.89
CA MET A 271 8.07 1.11 0.77
C MET A 271 9.44 0.54 1.17
N ASP A 272 9.97 0.91 2.35
CA ASP A 272 11.20 0.36 2.91
C ASP A 272 11.05 -1.15 3.25
N LEU A 273 9.82 -1.64 3.31
CA LEU A 273 9.53 -3.07 3.54
C LEU A 273 10.10 -3.97 2.45
N ALA A 274 10.08 -3.56 1.17
CA ALA A 274 10.64 -4.38 0.08
C ALA A 274 12.15 -4.65 0.28
N PRO A 275 13.03 -3.63 0.37
CA PRO A 275 14.44 -3.87 0.64
C PRO A 275 14.68 -4.49 2.04
N THR A 276 13.81 -4.24 3.03
CA THR A 276 13.91 -4.83 4.36
C THR A 276 13.74 -6.36 4.31
N MET A 277 12.71 -6.86 3.63
CA MET A 277 12.48 -8.29 3.54
C MET A 277 13.60 -8.99 2.77
N LEU A 278 14.10 -8.39 1.69
CA LEU A 278 15.25 -8.93 0.97
C LEU A 278 16.49 -8.99 1.88
N GLN A 279 16.83 -7.90 2.55
CA GLN A 279 18.00 -7.83 3.44
C GLN A 279 17.90 -8.81 4.62
N ALA A 280 16.73 -8.88 5.28
CA ALA A 280 16.49 -9.79 6.41
C ALA A 280 16.62 -11.26 5.99
N CYS A 281 16.19 -11.61 4.79
CA CYS A 281 16.32 -12.96 4.23
C CYS A 281 17.70 -13.23 3.58
N GLY A 282 18.64 -12.29 3.64
CA GLY A 282 19.98 -12.44 3.04
C GLY A 282 19.99 -12.39 1.52
N LEU A 283 18.95 -11.83 0.91
CA LEU A 283 18.84 -11.66 -0.54
C LEU A 283 19.41 -10.29 -0.98
N PRO A 284 19.97 -10.20 -2.20
CA PRO A 284 20.48 -8.93 -2.71
C PRO A 284 19.37 -7.88 -2.83
N VAL A 285 19.61 -6.68 -2.31
CA VAL A 285 18.73 -5.54 -2.52
C VAL A 285 19.06 -4.87 -3.85
N PRO A 286 18.12 -4.79 -4.82
CA PRO A 286 18.36 -4.14 -6.10
C PRO A 286 18.68 -2.65 -5.94
N THR A 287 19.66 -2.15 -6.70
CA THR A 287 20.15 -0.76 -6.61
C THR A 287 19.14 0.28 -7.08
N HIS A 288 18.12 -0.11 -7.84
CA HIS A 288 17.05 0.78 -8.29
C HIS A 288 15.96 0.99 -7.24
N MET A 289 15.94 0.22 -6.14
CA MET A 289 15.02 0.47 -5.04
C MET A 289 15.41 1.76 -4.32
N HIS A 290 14.43 2.60 -4.04
CA HIS A 290 14.61 3.88 -3.33
C HIS A 290 14.50 3.70 -1.81
N GLY A 291 13.73 2.70 -1.39
CA GLY A 291 13.58 2.32 0.02
C GLY A 291 14.90 1.83 0.61
N VAL A 292 15.00 1.90 1.93
CA VAL A 292 16.18 1.45 2.70
C VAL A 292 15.80 0.32 3.64
N PRO A 293 16.67 -0.68 3.85
CA PRO A 293 16.38 -1.76 4.79
C PRO A 293 16.24 -1.24 6.22
N LEU A 294 15.14 -1.64 6.89
CA LEU A 294 14.86 -1.32 8.29
C LEU A 294 15.29 -2.44 9.26
N VAL A 295 15.52 -3.65 8.74
CA VAL A 295 15.97 -4.81 9.53
C VAL A 295 17.05 -5.54 8.74
N HIS A 296 18.17 -5.81 9.41
CA HIS A 296 19.27 -6.59 8.85
C HIS A 296 19.07 -8.11 9.08
N GLN A 297 19.88 -8.92 8.40
CA GLN A 297 19.83 -10.39 8.49
C GLN A 297 20.06 -10.94 9.90
N ASP A 298 20.79 -10.23 10.75
CA ASP A 298 21.01 -10.58 12.16
C ASP A 298 19.87 -10.15 13.08
N GLY A 299 18.84 -9.46 12.55
CA GLY A 299 17.71 -8.93 13.28
C GLY A 299 17.94 -7.51 13.84
N THR A 300 19.11 -6.92 13.60
CA THR A 300 19.36 -5.53 14.00
C THR A 300 18.39 -4.61 13.29
N VAL A 301 17.61 -3.85 14.08
CA VAL A 301 16.72 -2.82 13.54
C VAL A 301 17.55 -1.60 13.17
N ALA A 302 17.58 -1.27 11.89
CA ALA A 302 18.26 -0.10 11.35
C ALA A 302 17.30 1.08 11.29
N VAL A 303 17.84 2.26 11.48
CA VAL A 303 17.10 3.51 11.30
C VAL A 303 17.77 4.35 10.22
N PRO A 304 17.01 5.15 9.44
CA PRO A 304 17.61 6.08 8.48
C PRO A 304 18.67 6.97 9.15
N THR A 305 19.86 7.06 8.57
CA THR A 305 20.99 7.81 9.13
C THR A 305 21.02 9.29 8.70
N ALA A 306 20.07 9.71 7.84
CA ALA A 306 19.92 11.12 7.48
C ALA A 306 19.61 11.97 8.70
N ASP A 307 20.15 13.19 8.77
CA ASP A 307 19.91 14.13 9.87
C ASP A 307 19.41 15.48 9.31
N PRO A 308 18.12 15.78 9.50
CA PRO A 308 17.07 14.89 9.99
C PRO A 308 16.64 13.84 8.95
N PRO A 309 16.08 12.69 9.38
CA PRO A 309 15.45 11.74 8.47
C PRO A 309 14.15 12.32 7.92
N TYR A 310 13.85 12.04 6.66
CA TYR A 310 12.67 12.54 5.98
C TYR A 310 11.81 11.40 5.42
N ALA A 311 10.49 11.56 5.49
CA ALA A 311 9.53 10.80 4.70
C ALA A 311 8.91 11.71 3.63
N TYR A 312 8.77 11.17 2.41
CA TYR A 312 8.23 11.88 1.24
C TYR A 312 7.01 11.16 0.70
N ALA A 313 6.03 11.93 0.20
CA ALA A 313 4.88 11.37 -0.48
C ALA A 313 4.33 12.29 -1.56
N GLY A 314 3.61 11.71 -2.51
CA GLY A 314 2.91 12.43 -3.56
C GLY A 314 1.44 12.09 -3.63
N ARG A 315 0.61 13.10 -3.92
CA ARG A 315 -0.75 12.94 -4.41
C ARG A 315 -0.78 13.37 -5.86
N ASP A 316 -1.40 12.56 -6.70
CA ASP A 316 -1.66 12.87 -8.11
C ASP A 316 -3.14 12.61 -8.43
N ARG A 317 -3.52 12.35 -9.70
CA ARG A 317 -4.90 12.06 -10.06
C ARG A 317 -5.40 10.81 -9.31
N MET A 318 -6.56 10.97 -8.67
CA MET A 318 -7.29 9.91 -8.00
C MET A 318 -8.74 9.91 -8.49
N ASP A 319 -9.23 8.76 -8.95
CA ASP A 319 -10.51 8.65 -9.64
C ASP A 319 -10.59 9.72 -10.77
N GLU A 320 -11.60 10.58 -10.80
CA GLU A 320 -11.76 11.68 -11.75
C GLU A 320 -11.10 13.00 -11.29
N ALA A 321 -10.56 13.02 -10.07
CA ALA A 321 -10.00 14.22 -9.47
C ALA A 321 -8.53 14.41 -9.84
N GLU A 322 -8.24 15.30 -10.76
CA GLU A 322 -6.89 15.74 -11.06
C GLU A 322 -6.40 16.73 -10.02
N ASP A 323 -5.40 16.35 -9.28
CA ASP A 323 -4.68 17.22 -8.34
C ASP A 323 -3.24 16.74 -8.21
N THR A 324 -2.34 17.65 -7.89
CA THR A 324 -0.94 17.31 -7.67
C THR A 324 -0.43 18.02 -6.43
N SER A 325 0.02 17.23 -5.45
CA SER A 325 0.66 17.74 -4.24
C SER A 325 1.86 16.88 -3.89
N ARG A 326 2.87 17.50 -3.27
CA ARG A 326 4.05 16.80 -2.73
C ARG A 326 4.25 17.19 -1.28
N THR A 327 4.69 16.24 -0.47
CA THR A 327 4.92 16.49 0.94
C THR A 327 6.24 15.89 1.40
N VAL A 328 6.86 16.56 2.35
CA VAL A 328 8.01 16.07 3.10
C VAL A 328 7.75 16.22 4.59
N ARG A 329 8.13 15.21 5.35
CA ARG A 329 7.94 15.10 6.80
C ARG A 329 9.27 14.75 7.47
N ASP A 330 9.74 15.58 8.39
CA ASP A 330 10.84 15.28 9.32
C ASP A 330 10.26 14.82 10.69
N PRO A 331 11.04 14.52 11.73
CA PRO A 331 10.50 14.11 13.04
C PRO A 331 9.49 15.06 13.69
N ARG A 332 9.43 16.34 13.29
CA ARG A 332 8.55 17.33 13.89
C ARG A 332 7.66 18.05 12.89
N TYR A 333 8.17 18.42 11.72
CA TYR A 333 7.47 19.29 10.78
C TYR A 333 7.01 18.54 9.54
N ARG A 334 5.82 18.90 9.04
CA ARG A 334 5.34 18.54 7.72
C ARG A 334 5.24 19.78 6.85
N TYR A 335 5.76 19.68 5.62
CA TYR A 335 5.59 20.67 4.56
C TYR A 335 4.85 20.04 3.38
N VAL A 336 3.87 20.78 2.83
CA VAL A 336 3.11 20.39 1.65
C VAL A 336 3.23 21.48 0.59
N ARG A 337 3.47 21.09 -0.66
CA ARG A 337 3.39 21.95 -1.84
C ARG A 337 2.22 21.49 -2.71
N ASN A 338 1.27 22.42 -2.96
CA ASN A 338 0.11 22.21 -3.81
C ASN A 338 0.35 22.86 -5.17
N TYR A 339 0.36 22.06 -6.24
CA TYR A 339 0.62 22.55 -7.60
C TYR A 339 -0.64 23.13 -8.27
N HIS A 340 -1.83 22.82 -7.73
CA HIS A 340 -3.13 23.34 -8.16
C HIS A 340 -3.88 23.99 -6.98
N PRO A 341 -3.39 25.14 -6.47
CA PRO A 341 -4.00 25.80 -5.31
C PRO A 341 -5.41 26.35 -5.58
N ASP A 342 -5.76 26.58 -6.83
CA ASP A 342 -7.08 26.99 -7.30
C ASP A 342 -8.14 25.88 -7.20
N ARG A 343 -7.75 24.63 -6.98
CA ARG A 343 -8.67 23.49 -6.84
C ARG A 343 -9.07 23.28 -5.38
N PRO A 344 -10.34 22.90 -5.12
CA PRO A 344 -10.78 22.64 -3.75
C PRO A 344 -10.06 21.44 -3.14
N PRO A 345 -9.83 21.41 -1.81
CA PRO A 345 -9.30 20.23 -1.14
C PRO A 345 -10.23 19.02 -1.31
N MET A 346 -11.53 19.23 -1.14
CA MET A 346 -12.57 18.21 -1.25
C MET A 346 -13.22 18.26 -2.64
N MET A 347 -12.49 17.73 -3.62
CA MET A 347 -12.97 17.67 -5.01
C MET A 347 -14.19 16.75 -5.15
N HIS A 348 -14.99 16.99 -6.19
CA HIS A 348 -16.07 16.08 -6.54
C HIS A 348 -15.52 14.85 -7.25
N THR A 349 -15.87 13.67 -6.73
CA THR A 349 -15.55 12.37 -7.33
C THR A 349 -16.71 11.41 -7.09
N GLU A 350 -16.96 10.52 -8.04
CA GLU A 350 -18.15 9.66 -8.00
C GLU A 350 -18.24 8.81 -6.74
N TYR A 351 -17.13 8.22 -6.33
CA TYR A 351 -17.13 7.29 -5.20
C TYR A 351 -17.26 7.99 -3.83
N PRO A 352 -16.38 8.94 -3.43
CA PRO A 352 -16.52 9.66 -2.17
C PRO A 352 -17.84 10.40 -2.01
N ASP A 353 -18.35 11.01 -3.09
CA ASP A 353 -19.60 11.77 -3.06
C ASP A 353 -20.84 10.91 -2.77
N LYS A 354 -20.75 9.57 -2.87
CA LYS A 354 -21.79 8.63 -2.45
C LYS A 354 -21.73 8.30 -0.96
N THR A 355 -20.65 8.65 -0.26
CA THR A 355 -20.46 8.29 1.14
C THR A 355 -21.13 9.26 2.09
N LEU A 356 -21.53 8.73 3.27
CA LEU A 356 -22.28 9.49 4.26
C LEU A 356 -21.52 10.75 4.74
N LEU A 357 -20.24 10.64 5.07
CA LEU A 357 -19.47 11.72 5.70
C LEU A 357 -19.16 12.85 4.72
N TRP A 358 -18.89 12.55 3.44
CA TRP A 358 -18.69 13.56 2.41
C TRP A 358 -19.97 14.35 2.17
N ASN A 359 -21.10 13.67 2.11
CA ASN A 359 -22.41 14.28 1.97
C ASN A 359 -22.77 15.15 3.20
N GLU A 360 -22.45 14.69 4.40
CA GLU A 360 -22.71 15.44 5.64
C GLU A 360 -21.93 16.76 5.65
N LEU A 361 -20.62 16.73 5.34
CA LEU A 361 -19.80 17.95 5.25
C LEU A 361 -20.36 18.94 4.21
N ARG A 362 -20.73 18.45 3.03
CA ARG A 362 -21.28 19.31 1.96
C ARG A 362 -22.63 19.90 2.36
N LYS A 363 -23.49 19.14 3.03
CA LYS A 363 -24.79 19.62 3.54
C LYS A 363 -24.61 20.71 4.58
N LEU A 364 -23.72 20.52 5.56
CA LEU A 364 -23.41 21.52 6.57
C LEU A 364 -22.85 22.80 5.96
N ALA A 365 -21.94 22.69 5.00
CA ALA A 365 -21.39 23.85 4.28
C ALA A 365 -22.47 24.62 3.48
N ALA A 366 -23.32 23.90 2.75
CA ALA A 366 -24.41 24.51 1.99
C ALA A 366 -25.44 25.19 2.88
N GLU A 367 -25.79 24.59 4.02
CA GLU A 367 -26.71 25.17 5.01
C GLU A 367 -26.12 26.41 5.66
N GLU A 368 -24.82 26.39 6.04
CA GLU A 368 -24.14 27.59 6.57
C GLU A 368 -24.16 28.72 5.55
N ALA A 369 -23.80 28.46 4.29
CA ALA A 369 -23.84 29.44 3.21
C ALA A 369 -25.24 30.01 3.00
N ARG A 370 -26.28 29.18 3.04
CA ARG A 370 -27.70 29.61 2.93
C ARG A 370 -28.07 30.54 4.10
N GLN A 371 -27.73 30.18 5.33
CA GLN A 371 -28.02 30.99 6.53
C GLN A 371 -27.33 32.36 6.46
N LEU A 372 -26.06 32.38 6.08
CA LEU A 372 -25.31 33.64 5.91
C LEU A 372 -25.92 34.54 4.82
N ALA A 373 -26.35 33.98 3.69
CA ALA A 373 -27.00 34.71 2.62
C ALA A 373 -28.35 35.31 3.05
N MET A 374 -29.02 34.72 4.04
CA MET A 374 -30.29 35.23 4.62
C MET A 374 -30.05 36.17 5.81
N GLY A 375 -28.82 36.63 6.07
CA GLY A 375 -28.48 37.54 7.16
C GLY A 375 -28.35 36.86 8.52
N GLY A 376 -28.30 35.53 8.57
CA GLY A 376 -28.02 34.76 9.79
C GLY A 376 -26.56 34.88 10.21
N HIS A 377 -26.29 34.64 11.48
CA HIS A 377 -24.92 34.71 12.04
C HIS A 377 -24.45 33.39 12.65
N ARG A 378 -25.20 32.29 12.45
CA ARG A 378 -24.85 31.00 13.04
C ARG A 378 -23.78 30.31 12.21
N SER A 379 -22.65 30.06 12.82
CA SER A 379 -21.61 29.19 12.26
C SER A 379 -21.95 27.73 12.56
N LEU A 380 -22.06 26.92 11.52
CA LEU A 380 -22.28 25.46 11.63
C LEU A 380 -20.97 24.68 11.60
N LEU A 381 -19.95 25.25 10.97
CA LEU A 381 -18.63 24.66 10.83
C LEU A 381 -17.60 25.51 11.59
N THR A 382 -16.63 24.84 12.19
CA THR A 382 -15.41 25.51 12.71
C THR A 382 -14.51 25.90 11.53
N GLU A 383 -13.50 26.73 11.79
CA GLU A 383 -12.55 27.15 10.77
C GLU A 383 -11.80 25.96 10.13
N PRO A 384 -11.26 24.96 10.87
CA PRO A 384 -10.68 23.76 10.27
C PRO A 384 -11.65 22.96 9.39
N GLN A 385 -12.91 22.87 9.78
CA GLN A 385 -13.96 22.17 9.00
C GLN A 385 -14.29 22.91 7.70
N ARG A 386 -14.35 24.26 7.72
CA ARG A 386 -14.55 25.07 6.49
C ARG A 386 -13.43 24.90 5.50
N ARG A 387 -12.18 24.72 5.96
CA ARG A 387 -11.05 24.47 5.06
C ARG A 387 -11.24 23.24 4.21
N LEU A 388 -11.90 22.18 4.72
CA LEU A 388 -12.14 20.96 3.95
C LEU A 388 -13.03 21.22 2.72
N VAL A 389 -14.02 22.09 2.89
CA VAL A 389 -15.03 22.42 1.85
C VAL A 389 -14.73 23.75 1.16
N ALA A 390 -13.54 24.32 1.34
CA ALA A 390 -13.11 25.55 0.69
C ALA A 390 -13.00 25.38 -0.83
N ALA A 391 -13.21 26.47 -1.56
CA ALA A 391 -13.11 26.46 -3.03
C ALA A 391 -11.66 26.36 -3.55
N ALA A 392 -10.69 26.66 -2.69
CA ALA A 392 -9.27 26.65 -3.02
C ALA A 392 -8.45 26.26 -1.78
N LYS A 393 -7.18 25.90 -1.97
CA LYS A 393 -6.25 25.54 -0.90
C LYS A 393 -4.98 26.40 -0.97
N PRO A 394 -4.22 26.52 0.13
CA PRO A 394 -2.95 27.23 0.10
C PRO A 394 -1.96 26.61 -0.91
N PRO A 395 -1.13 27.41 -1.60
CA PRO A 395 -0.08 26.87 -2.47
C PRO A 395 1.00 26.11 -1.66
N GLU A 396 1.20 26.49 -0.42
CA GLU A 396 2.15 25.85 0.50
C GLU A 396 1.59 25.76 1.90
N GLU A 397 1.95 24.71 2.61
CA GLU A 397 1.52 24.47 3.98
C GLU A 397 2.72 23.98 4.80
N LEU A 398 2.83 24.47 6.04
CA LEU A 398 3.84 24.03 7.01
C LEU A 398 3.14 23.82 8.35
N TYR A 399 3.37 22.67 8.98
CA TYR A 399 2.77 22.29 10.25
C TYR A 399 3.83 21.83 11.25
N ASP A 400 3.70 22.23 12.51
CA ASP A 400 4.49 21.72 13.64
C ASP A 400 3.67 20.65 14.36
N LEU A 401 3.97 19.40 14.13
CA LEU A 401 3.18 18.25 14.57
C LEU A 401 3.33 17.93 16.07
N GLU A 402 4.34 18.49 16.75
CA GLU A 402 4.43 18.41 18.22
C GLU A 402 3.36 19.27 18.89
N SER A 403 3.12 20.48 18.36
CA SER A 403 2.15 21.41 18.92
C SER A 403 0.78 21.34 18.24
N ASP A 404 0.69 20.75 17.06
CA ASP A 404 -0.50 20.68 16.21
C ASP A 404 -0.56 19.34 15.47
N PRO A 405 -0.81 18.22 16.16
CA PRO A 405 -0.82 16.87 15.55
C PRO A 405 -1.94 16.67 14.52
N HIS A 406 -2.90 17.60 14.46
CA HIS A 406 -4.01 17.59 13.52
C HIS A 406 -3.85 18.52 12.32
N GLU A 407 -2.69 19.20 12.19
CA GLU A 407 -2.36 20.10 11.07
C GLU A 407 -3.44 21.17 10.84
N LEU A 408 -3.81 21.87 11.90
CA LEU A 408 -4.86 22.90 11.87
C LEU A 408 -4.30 24.31 11.60
N ARG A 409 -3.03 24.55 11.94
CA ARG A 409 -2.38 25.86 11.85
C ARG A 409 -1.28 25.86 10.79
N ASN A 410 -1.57 26.43 9.63
CA ASN A 410 -0.54 26.62 8.60
C ASN A 410 0.44 27.73 9.02
N LEU A 411 1.71 27.37 9.19
CA LEU A 411 2.80 28.23 9.64
C LEU A 411 3.61 28.88 8.49
N VAL A 412 3.20 28.69 7.24
CA VAL A 412 3.96 29.14 6.07
C VAL A 412 4.27 30.63 6.06
N ASN A 413 3.40 31.45 6.67
CA ASN A 413 3.55 32.90 6.79
C ASN A 413 4.07 33.35 8.17
N ASN A 414 4.45 32.40 9.05
CA ASN A 414 4.99 32.76 10.37
C ASN A 414 6.50 33.00 10.27
N ALA A 415 6.94 34.22 10.61
CA ALA A 415 8.35 34.62 10.51
C ALA A 415 9.29 33.74 11.37
N GLU A 416 8.81 33.20 12.49
CA GLU A 416 9.59 32.34 13.39
C GLU A 416 9.97 31.00 12.72
N HIS A 417 9.21 30.55 11.71
CA HIS A 417 9.42 29.29 11.00
C HIS A 417 10.09 29.47 9.62
N THR A 418 10.58 30.66 9.27
CA THR A 418 11.20 30.94 7.97
C THR A 418 12.37 30.00 7.64
N ALA A 419 13.25 29.73 8.60
CA ALA A 419 14.39 28.82 8.41
C ALA A 419 13.94 27.37 8.22
N THR A 420 12.94 26.91 8.99
CA THR A 420 12.32 25.59 8.86
C THR A 420 11.66 25.42 7.48
N LEU A 421 10.87 26.41 7.06
CA LEU A 421 10.23 26.41 5.75
C LEU A 421 11.26 26.31 4.61
N ALA A 422 12.34 27.09 4.69
CA ALA A 422 13.42 27.05 3.69
C ALA A 422 14.12 25.67 3.65
N ARG A 423 14.34 25.04 4.80
CA ARG A 423 14.91 23.69 4.91
C ARG A 423 13.98 22.62 4.28
N MET A 424 12.69 22.66 4.63
CA MET A 424 11.71 21.70 4.12
C MET A 424 11.49 21.84 2.60
N ARG A 425 11.48 23.08 2.09
CA ARG A 425 11.45 23.34 0.64
C ARG A 425 12.65 22.74 -0.09
N ARG A 426 13.86 22.91 0.48
CA ARG A 426 15.08 22.28 -0.10
C ARG A 426 14.97 20.77 -0.08
N ALA A 427 14.63 20.16 1.05
CA ALA A 427 14.49 18.72 1.16
C ALA A 427 13.52 18.13 0.10
N LEU A 428 12.39 18.81 -0.14
CA LEU A 428 11.45 18.39 -1.18
C LEU A 428 12.05 18.54 -2.60
N ASN A 429 12.74 19.65 -2.88
CA ASN A 429 13.38 19.87 -4.19
C ASN A 429 14.48 18.84 -4.46
N ASP A 430 15.33 18.57 -3.46
CA ASP A 430 16.43 17.60 -3.56
C ASP A 430 15.89 16.18 -3.80
N TRP A 431 14.76 15.84 -3.17
CA TRP A 431 14.07 14.56 -3.42
C TRP A 431 13.55 14.46 -4.86
N GLN A 432 12.88 15.51 -5.37
CA GLN A 432 12.37 15.53 -6.74
C GLN A 432 13.52 15.49 -7.77
N GLU A 433 14.63 16.20 -7.51
CA GLU A 433 15.83 16.16 -8.38
C GLU A 433 16.48 14.76 -8.38
N ARG A 434 16.61 14.15 -7.20
CA ARG A 434 17.26 12.86 -7.04
C ARG A 434 16.52 11.70 -7.68
N TYR A 435 15.20 11.65 -7.50
CA TYR A 435 14.38 10.48 -7.89
C TYR A 435 13.53 10.73 -9.14
N GLY A 436 13.45 11.97 -9.61
CA GLY A 436 12.54 12.36 -10.68
C GLY A 436 11.09 12.47 -10.19
N ASP A 437 10.24 13.15 -10.97
CA ASP A 437 8.82 13.32 -10.66
C ASP A 437 7.97 13.35 -11.94
N LEU A 438 7.56 12.16 -12.38
CA LEU A 438 6.72 11.99 -13.57
C LEU A 438 5.29 12.55 -13.38
N GLY A 439 4.86 12.76 -12.12
CA GLY A 439 3.55 13.35 -11.83
C GLY A 439 3.44 14.85 -12.12
N LEU A 440 4.56 15.50 -12.46
CA LEU A 440 4.58 16.87 -12.94
C LEU A 440 4.37 16.97 -14.46
N LEU A 441 4.40 15.84 -15.18
CA LEU A 441 4.05 15.76 -16.59
C LEU A 441 2.54 15.62 -16.74
N PRO A 442 1.93 16.19 -17.80
CA PRO A 442 0.55 15.88 -18.14
C PRO A 442 0.33 14.36 -18.30
N GLU A 443 -0.74 13.83 -17.69
CA GLU A 443 -0.99 12.38 -17.72
C GLU A 443 -1.18 11.83 -19.14
N ASP A 444 -1.79 12.60 -20.04
CA ASP A 444 -1.97 12.22 -21.44
C ASP A 444 -0.64 12.09 -22.21
N GLU A 445 0.34 12.95 -21.94
CA GLU A 445 1.69 12.83 -22.50
C GLU A 445 2.40 11.58 -21.98
N LEU A 446 2.27 11.28 -20.69
CA LEU A 446 2.83 10.09 -20.09
C LEU A 446 2.20 8.82 -20.68
N LEU A 447 0.87 8.79 -20.79
CA LEU A 447 0.14 7.69 -21.41
C LEU A 447 0.51 7.49 -22.88
N ALA A 448 0.67 8.57 -23.65
CA ALA A 448 1.11 8.51 -25.04
C ALA A 448 2.52 7.93 -25.19
N SER A 449 3.42 8.24 -24.26
CA SER A 449 4.79 7.67 -24.22
C SER A 449 4.79 6.17 -23.98
N TRP A 450 3.90 5.69 -23.13
CA TRP A 450 3.78 4.26 -22.79
C TRP A 450 3.02 3.47 -23.86
N ARG A 451 2.03 4.10 -24.50
CA ARG A 451 1.10 3.49 -25.46
C ARG A 451 1.09 4.29 -26.78
N PRO A 452 2.15 4.19 -27.59
CA PRO A 452 2.17 4.86 -28.89
C PRO A 452 0.94 4.46 -29.71
N ASN A 453 0.24 5.44 -30.27
CA ASN A 453 -1.03 5.27 -30.99
C ASN A 453 -2.14 4.60 -30.15
N GLY A 454 -2.11 4.75 -28.82
CA GLY A 454 -3.08 4.14 -27.90
C GLY A 454 -2.94 2.63 -27.70
N GLN A 455 -1.89 2.01 -28.23
CA GLN A 455 -1.70 0.56 -28.17
C GLN A 455 -0.72 0.15 -27.07
N THR A 456 -1.12 -0.81 -26.23
CA THR A 456 -0.21 -1.44 -25.28
C THR A 456 0.86 -2.23 -26.03
N ARG A 457 2.12 -2.04 -25.69
CA ARG A 457 3.24 -2.80 -26.25
C ARG A 457 3.12 -4.27 -25.85
N THR A 458 3.58 -5.18 -26.73
CA THR A 458 3.60 -6.62 -26.45
C THR A 458 5.01 -7.07 -26.11
N THR A 459 5.14 -7.91 -25.10
CA THR A 459 6.39 -8.60 -24.76
C THR A 459 6.79 -9.52 -25.89
N SER A 460 8.06 -9.53 -26.28
CA SER A 460 8.56 -10.47 -27.30
C SER A 460 8.49 -11.91 -26.80
N PRO A 461 8.20 -12.89 -27.66
CA PRO A 461 8.25 -14.29 -27.27
C PRO A 461 9.65 -14.71 -26.81
N PRO A 462 9.76 -15.64 -25.86
CA PRO A 462 11.04 -16.21 -25.48
C PRO A 462 11.76 -16.85 -26.67
N ARG A 463 13.09 -16.72 -26.73
CA ARG A 463 13.96 -17.51 -27.57
C ARG A 463 14.35 -18.75 -26.81
N ILE A 464 14.24 -19.91 -27.45
CA ILE A 464 14.50 -21.21 -26.84
C ILE A 464 15.68 -21.86 -27.56
N ASP A 465 16.66 -22.24 -26.76
CA ASP A 465 17.83 -22.99 -27.24
C ASP A 465 17.91 -24.32 -26.51
N TYR A 466 18.28 -25.38 -27.27
CA TYR A 466 18.54 -26.72 -26.71
C TYR A 466 20.04 -26.91 -26.52
N ASN A 467 20.42 -27.28 -25.31
CA ASN A 467 21.80 -27.60 -24.99
C ASN A 467 21.85 -28.86 -24.10
N ASP A 468 22.36 -29.96 -24.65
CA ASP A 468 22.60 -31.24 -23.97
C ASP A 468 21.45 -31.72 -23.04
N ARG A 469 20.19 -31.71 -23.50
CA ARG A 469 18.95 -32.05 -22.81
C ARG A 469 18.34 -30.93 -21.96
N HIS A 470 18.99 -29.77 -21.82
CA HIS A 470 18.41 -28.63 -21.13
C HIS A 470 17.73 -27.69 -22.12
N VAL A 471 16.65 -27.09 -21.68
CA VAL A 471 15.96 -26.02 -22.38
C VAL A 471 16.39 -24.70 -21.78
N GLU A 472 17.12 -23.90 -22.55
CA GLU A 472 17.49 -22.55 -22.19
C GLU A 472 16.52 -21.54 -22.79
N ALA A 473 16.09 -20.56 -22.03
CA ALA A 473 15.15 -19.53 -22.46
C ALA A 473 15.69 -18.13 -22.19
N SER A 474 15.55 -17.24 -23.17
CA SER A 474 15.90 -15.82 -23.05
C SER A 474 14.81 -14.96 -23.69
N CYS A 475 14.63 -13.71 -23.23
CA CYS A 475 13.66 -12.79 -23.82
C CYS A 475 14.34 -11.50 -24.28
N PRO A 476 14.13 -11.05 -25.53
CA PRO A 476 14.73 -9.81 -26.03
C PRO A 476 14.08 -8.54 -25.48
N THR A 477 12.90 -8.62 -24.86
CA THR A 477 12.27 -7.46 -24.21
C THR A 477 12.96 -7.19 -22.88
N PRO A 478 13.60 -6.03 -22.70
CA PRO A 478 14.26 -5.69 -21.43
C PRO A 478 13.28 -5.71 -20.26
N GLY A 479 13.71 -6.32 -19.15
CA GLY A 479 12.90 -6.43 -17.94
C GLY A 479 11.76 -7.46 -18.01
N ALA A 480 11.69 -8.29 -19.05
CA ALA A 480 10.73 -9.38 -19.09
C ALA A 480 11.14 -10.52 -18.15
N SER A 481 10.16 -11.14 -17.52
CA SER A 481 10.28 -12.42 -16.82
C SER A 481 9.71 -13.52 -17.69
N ILE A 482 10.34 -14.70 -17.64
CA ILE A 482 9.90 -15.87 -18.40
C ILE A 482 9.26 -16.85 -17.42
N GLY A 483 8.11 -17.36 -17.78
CA GLY A 483 7.51 -18.51 -17.12
C GLY A 483 7.47 -19.71 -18.04
N TRP A 484 7.45 -20.89 -17.44
CA TRP A 484 7.26 -22.16 -18.13
C TRP A 484 6.25 -23.04 -17.40
N THR A 485 5.58 -23.91 -18.15
CA THR A 485 4.57 -24.82 -17.61
C THR A 485 4.46 -26.08 -18.47
N THR A 486 3.99 -27.17 -17.88
CA THR A 486 3.55 -28.39 -18.56
C THR A 486 2.07 -28.37 -18.89
N ASP A 487 1.32 -27.40 -18.34
CA ASP A 487 -0.11 -27.26 -18.56
C ASP A 487 -0.41 -26.80 -19.99
N LYS A 488 -1.11 -27.64 -20.76
CA LYS A 488 -1.51 -27.33 -22.14
C LYS A 488 -2.44 -26.12 -22.19
N PRO A 489 -2.27 -25.20 -23.17
CA PRO A 489 -3.23 -24.14 -23.40
C PRO A 489 -4.65 -24.69 -23.57
N SER A 490 -5.62 -24.16 -22.82
CA SER A 490 -7.02 -24.51 -23.05
C SER A 490 -7.48 -23.93 -24.39
N GLN A 491 -8.30 -24.69 -25.15
CA GLN A 491 -8.87 -24.21 -26.42
C GLN A 491 -9.96 -23.15 -26.22
N THR A 492 -10.39 -22.94 -24.99
CA THR A 492 -11.32 -21.88 -24.61
C THR A 492 -10.55 -20.76 -23.95
N GLU A 493 -10.30 -19.69 -24.70
CA GLU A 493 -10.00 -18.36 -24.15
C GLU A 493 -11.22 -17.77 -23.41
N ASP A 494 -11.97 -18.56 -22.69
CA ASP A 494 -12.96 -18.10 -21.74
C ASP A 494 -12.23 -17.61 -20.48
N LEU A 495 -11.46 -16.54 -20.67
CA LEU A 495 -11.22 -15.55 -19.63
C LEU A 495 -12.59 -15.04 -19.20
N GLN A 496 -13.18 -15.71 -18.22
CA GLN A 496 -14.44 -15.26 -17.63
C GLN A 496 -14.27 -13.80 -17.20
N PRO A 497 -14.91 -12.82 -17.89
CA PRO A 497 -14.83 -11.41 -17.50
C PRO A 497 -15.47 -11.13 -16.14
N SER A 498 -16.18 -12.12 -15.60
CA SER A 498 -16.98 -12.03 -14.37
C SER A 498 -16.19 -11.99 -13.07
N ALA A 499 -14.87 -12.18 -13.07
CA ALA A 499 -14.03 -12.12 -11.88
C ALA A 499 -12.97 -10.99 -11.93
N ARG A 500 -13.16 -9.94 -12.73
CA ARG A 500 -12.38 -8.71 -12.57
C ARG A 500 -12.86 -7.93 -11.34
N ILE A 501 -12.71 -8.55 -10.19
CA ILE A 501 -12.57 -7.79 -8.95
C ILE A 501 -11.28 -7.00 -9.15
N LEU A 502 -11.36 -5.67 -9.03
CA LEU A 502 -10.22 -4.76 -9.12
C LEU A 502 -9.04 -5.33 -8.34
N GLY A 503 -7.90 -5.54 -9.04
CA GLY A 503 -6.70 -6.07 -8.41
C GLY A 503 -6.50 -7.57 -8.44
N SER A 504 -7.31 -8.36 -9.15
CA SER A 504 -7.01 -9.79 -9.36
C SER A 504 -5.95 -9.98 -10.45
N PRO A 505 -5.00 -10.94 -10.30
CA PRO A 505 -4.03 -11.24 -11.34
C PRO A 505 -4.72 -11.78 -12.59
N VAL A 506 -4.15 -11.49 -13.75
CA VAL A 506 -4.58 -12.10 -15.00
C VAL A 506 -4.09 -13.55 -15.03
N GLN A 507 -4.95 -14.49 -14.65
CA GLN A 507 -4.65 -15.92 -14.73
C GLN A 507 -5.32 -16.53 -15.96
N ASP A 508 -4.56 -17.30 -16.71
CA ASP A 508 -5.06 -18.12 -17.84
C ASP A 508 -5.38 -19.57 -17.43
N GLY A 509 -5.52 -19.79 -16.12
CA GLY A 509 -5.84 -21.10 -15.52
C GLY A 509 -4.66 -22.08 -15.43
N ARG A 510 -3.49 -21.70 -15.94
CA ARG A 510 -2.27 -22.52 -15.90
C ARG A 510 -1.38 -22.16 -14.71
N ARG A 511 -0.65 -23.15 -14.19
CA ARG A 511 0.40 -22.92 -13.19
C ARG A 511 1.71 -22.63 -13.89
N TRP A 512 2.27 -21.45 -13.65
CA TRP A 512 3.50 -21.00 -14.24
C TRP A 512 4.67 -21.05 -13.25
N ASN A 513 5.69 -21.83 -13.60
CA ASN A 513 6.98 -21.78 -12.90
C ASN A 513 7.77 -20.58 -13.41
N LEU A 514 8.43 -19.85 -12.50
CA LEU A 514 9.35 -18.80 -12.90
C LEU A 514 10.62 -19.44 -13.47
N TYR A 515 11.03 -19.05 -14.67
CA TYR A 515 12.27 -19.52 -15.27
C TYR A 515 13.47 -18.79 -14.63
N THR A 516 14.28 -19.55 -13.91
CA THR A 516 15.48 -19.04 -13.19
C THR A 516 16.77 -19.72 -13.63
N HIS A 517 16.66 -20.92 -14.21
CA HIS A 517 17.77 -21.75 -14.67
C HIS A 517 17.26 -22.71 -15.78
N PRO A 518 18.18 -23.31 -16.58
CA PRO A 518 17.79 -24.26 -17.63
C PRO A 518 16.91 -25.39 -17.12
N VAL A 519 15.83 -25.68 -17.86
CA VAL A 519 14.84 -26.71 -17.49
C VAL A 519 15.23 -28.04 -18.11
N LEU A 520 15.16 -29.11 -17.32
CA LEU A 520 15.33 -30.49 -17.75
C LEU A 520 13.94 -31.12 -17.96
N PRO A 521 13.40 -31.19 -19.16
CA PRO A 521 12.13 -31.88 -19.40
C PRO A 521 12.30 -33.40 -19.33
N ASP A 522 11.28 -34.11 -18.88
CA ASP A 522 11.17 -35.54 -19.08
C ASP A 522 11.10 -35.86 -20.58
N THR A 523 11.63 -37.01 -21.02
CA THR A 523 11.88 -37.36 -22.42
C THR A 523 10.64 -37.39 -23.33
N THR A 524 9.44 -37.20 -22.82
CA THR A 524 8.17 -37.16 -23.58
C THR A 524 7.32 -35.93 -23.24
N GLU A 525 7.83 -34.99 -22.43
CA GLU A 525 7.06 -33.87 -21.93
C GLU A 525 7.08 -32.70 -22.92
N THR A 526 5.94 -32.02 -23.04
CA THR A 526 5.83 -30.76 -23.79
C THR A 526 5.80 -29.62 -22.81
N LEU A 527 6.68 -28.67 -23.01
CA LEU A 527 6.77 -27.44 -22.21
C LEU A 527 6.22 -26.25 -23.00
N TRP A 528 5.57 -25.35 -22.33
CA TRP A 528 5.18 -24.05 -22.87
C TRP A 528 5.92 -22.94 -22.14
N PHE A 529 6.48 -21.99 -22.89
CA PHE A 529 7.17 -20.82 -22.39
C PHE A 529 6.44 -19.56 -22.80
N ARG A 530 6.33 -18.59 -21.89
CA ARG A 530 5.76 -17.27 -22.15
C ARG A 530 6.57 -16.22 -21.40
N ALA A 531 6.63 -15.00 -21.93
CA ALA A 531 7.29 -13.88 -21.28
C ALA A 531 6.30 -12.78 -20.92
N TRP A 532 6.54 -12.12 -19.79
CA TRP A 532 5.78 -10.99 -19.28
C TRP A 532 6.71 -9.85 -18.92
N ARG A 533 6.30 -8.65 -19.29
CA ARG A 533 6.91 -7.40 -18.89
C ARG A 533 5.85 -6.52 -18.20
N LEU A 534 6.14 -5.95 -17.04
CA LEU A 534 5.21 -5.06 -16.33
C LEU A 534 4.74 -3.93 -17.27
N GLY A 535 3.43 -3.74 -17.37
CA GLY A 535 2.80 -2.74 -18.22
C GLY A 535 2.70 -3.10 -19.71
N TYR A 536 3.18 -4.27 -20.15
CA TYR A 536 3.05 -4.79 -21.52
C TYR A 536 2.03 -5.94 -21.57
N SER A 537 1.47 -6.18 -22.73
CA SER A 537 0.75 -7.42 -22.97
C SER A 537 1.74 -8.61 -22.96
N PRO A 538 1.34 -9.79 -22.46
CA PRO A 538 2.20 -10.97 -22.48
C PRO A 538 2.54 -11.40 -23.91
N SER A 539 3.64 -12.13 -24.07
CA SER A 539 3.99 -12.74 -25.35
C SER A 539 3.02 -13.87 -25.74
N SER A 540 3.10 -14.33 -26.99
CA SER A 540 2.59 -15.65 -27.36
C SER A 540 3.37 -16.76 -26.66
N ASP A 541 2.74 -17.96 -26.55
CA ASP A 541 3.41 -19.16 -26.08
C ASP A 541 4.42 -19.66 -27.10
N ILE A 542 5.50 -20.25 -26.61
CA ILE A 542 6.44 -21.07 -27.36
C ILE A 542 6.31 -22.49 -26.84
N GLU A 543 5.89 -23.40 -27.73
CA GLU A 543 5.80 -24.84 -27.46
C GLU A 543 7.14 -25.51 -27.72
N VAL A 544 7.55 -26.35 -26.78
CA VAL A 544 8.84 -27.06 -26.81
C VAL A 544 8.58 -28.51 -26.45
N THR A 545 8.79 -29.43 -27.39
CA THR A 545 8.72 -30.86 -27.12
C THR A 545 10.11 -31.42 -26.91
N ALA A 546 10.33 -32.13 -25.80
CA ALA A 546 11.60 -32.80 -25.51
C ALA A 546 11.91 -33.79 -26.65
N ARG A 547 13.16 -33.79 -27.09
CA ARG A 547 13.64 -34.68 -28.17
C ARG A 547 14.58 -35.75 -27.64
#